data_c3501de61ff67b57c148c7bea6fc3164
#
_entry.id   c3501de61ff67b57c148c7bea6fc3164
#
_cell.length_a   1.000
_cell.length_b   1.000
_cell.length_c   1.000
_cell.angle_alpha   90.00
_cell.angle_beta   90.00
_cell.angle_gamma   90.00
#
_symmetry.space_group_name_H-M   'P 1'
#
loop_
_entity.id
_entity.type
_entity.pdbx_description
1 polymer ?
#
loop_
_entity_poly.entity_id
_entity_poly.type
_entity_poly.pdbx_seq_one_letter_code
_entity_poly.pdbx_strand_id
1 'polypeptide(L)'
;MTRAKGAAMRRIHVGNALSAFGLGFTVPYLYVYVAQVRGLGAMTAGLVLAVFAVAALIVLPFAGRAIVRRGPLPVLLAALVTAAVGALGLGLAGTATAVLTASAALGAGQAVMQPALATMIVDCSTTETRSRAFAMQFFLQNLGLGVGGLIGGHLVDATRVSSFTLLFSIEAAMFLLLAVVMATVRVPSAPRVGDAPRQSARGAWRQLLGNRAMVQLSVLGFVLFFACYGQFESGLSAYGVEAVGISTSALGTALAANTAMIVVAQFAVLRFVERQKRSRVIAAVGLLWAVAWVVAGYAGLGHGSQEMATAAFVSTYALFGLGEAMLSPTVAPLVADLAPSGMAGQYNSAFALVKQLALAVGPAVGGPMGASLHAPYIVTFLLFSLGITYLALRLGRQLTAVQDQPWLARNRVVAKGGAAVGPVAAEAQA
;
A
#
# COMPACT_ATOMS: atom_id res chain seq x y z
N MET A 1 -9.06 19.14 -14.94
CA MET A 1 -8.00 18.25 -15.52
C MET A 1 -8.01 18.39 -17.04
N THR A 2 -6.86 18.59 -17.67
CA THR A 2 -6.77 18.54 -19.15
C THR A 2 -7.08 17.11 -19.63
N ARG A 3 -7.62 16.95 -20.85
CA ARG A 3 -7.92 15.62 -21.44
C ARG A 3 -6.70 14.67 -21.38
N ALA A 4 -5.49 15.20 -21.57
CA ALA A 4 -4.24 14.42 -21.52
C ALA A 4 -3.94 13.86 -20.13
N LYS A 5 -4.11 14.66 -19.05
CA LYS A 5 -3.93 14.17 -17.66
C LYS A 5 -4.94 13.11 -17.29
N GLY A 6 -6.19 13.23 -17.76
CA GLY A 6 -7.23 12.22 -17.52
C GLY A 6 -6.95 10.88 -18.22
N ALA A 7 -6.42 10.91 -19.44
CA ALA A 7 -6.01 9.71 -20.17
C ALA A 7 -4.79 9.03 -19.51
N ALA A 8 -3.79 9.81 -19.06
CA ALA A 8 -2.63 9.33 -18.34
C ALA A 8 -3.07 8.64 -17.02
N MET A 9 -3.94 9.28 -16.23
CA MET A 9 -4.46 8.72 -14.98
C MET A 9 -5.18 7.39 -15.19
N ARG A 10 -6.03 7.28 -16.21
CA ARG A 10 -6.70 6.00 -16.54
C ARG A 10 -5.71 4.89 -16.85
N ARG A 11 -4.68 5.16 -17.64
CA ARG A 11 -3.63 4.17 -17.96
C ARG A 11 -2.84 3.75 -16.72
N ILE A 12 -2.53 4.69 -15.82
CA ILE A 12 -1.87 4.39 -14.53
C ILE A 12 -2.76 3.46 -13.69
N HIS A 13 -4.06 3.74 -13.59
CA HIS A 13 -5.00 2.91 -12.83
C HIS A 13 -5.16 1.51 -13.42
N VAL A 14 -5.34 1.39 -14.75
CA VAL A 14 -5.43 0.09 -15.43
C VAL A 14 -4.13 -0.69 -15.24
N GLY A 15 -3.00 -0.04 -15.41
CA GLY A 15 -1.71 -0.68 -15.19
C GLY A 15 -1.50 -1.16 -13.76
N ASN A 16 -1.93 -0.37 -12.77
CA ASN A 16 -1.87 -0.78 -11.38
C ASN A 16 -2.76 -2.00 -11.09
N ALA A 17 -3.97 -2.06 -11.68
CA ALA A 17 -4.86 -3.21 -11.56
C ALA A 17 -4.24 -4.48 -12.15
N LEU A 18 -3.64 -4.39 -13.34
CA LEU A 18 -2.95 -5.51 -14.00
C LEU A 18 -1.76 -6.01 -13.17
N SER A 19 -0.94 -5.10 -12.63
CA SER A 19 0.17 -5.47 -11.77
C SER A 19 -0.30 -6.15 -10.48
N ALA A 20 -1.34 -5.63 -9.85
CA ALA A 20 -1.91 -6.21 -8.64
C ALA A 20 -2.54 -7.59 -8.90
N PHE A 21 -3.16 -7.77 -10.07
CA PHE A 21 -3.67 -9.07 -10.51
C PHE A 21 -2.53 -10.10 -10.62
N GLY A 22 -1.39 -9.74 -11.24
CA GLY A 22 -0.20 -10.60 -11.29
C GLY A 22 0.34 -10.96 -9.91
N LEU A 23 0.40 -9.98 -8.99
CA LEU A 23 0.81 -10.20 -7.61
C LEU A 23 -0.07 -11.20 -6.85
N GLY A 24 -1.38 -11.21 -7.12
CA GLY A 24 -2.32 -12.16 -6.55
C GLY A 24 -1.99 -13.61 -6.91
N PHE A 25 -1.36 -13.85 -8.05
CA PHE A 25 -0.92 -15.18 -8.45
C PHE A 25 0.29 -15.69 -7.66
N THR A 26 1.22 -14.82 -7.26
CA THR A 26 2.58 -15.25 -6.87
C THR A 26 2.76 -15.33 -5.37
N VAL A 27 2.42 -14.25 -4.66
CA VAL A 27 2.78 -14.10 -3.24
C VAL A 27 2.24 -15.23 -2.35
N PRO A 28 0.95 -15.64 -2.48
CA PRO A 28 0.40 -16.69 -1.63
C PRO A 28 1.03 -18.07 -1.83
N TYR A 29 1.59 -18.30 -3.02
CA TYR A 29 2.06 -19.63 -3.43
C TYR A 29 3.58 -19.78 -3.41
N LEU A 30 4.32 -18.70 -3.19
CA LEU A 30 5.78 -18.69 -3.26
C LEU A 30 6.43 -19.66 -2.25
N TYR A 31 5.89 -19.72 -1.02
CA TYR A 31 6.39 -20.64 -0.01
C TYR A 31 6.19 -22.11 -0.42
N VAL A 32 4.98 -22.46 -0.85
CA VAL A 32 4.62 -23.83 -1.29
C VAL A 32 5.49 -24.25 -2.48
N TYR A 33 5.65 -23.35 -3.44
CA TYR A 33 6.49 -23.58 -4.61
C TYR A 33 7.93 -23.93 -4.23
N VAL A 34 8.56 -23.12 -3.40
CA VAL A 34 9.98 -23.32 -3.03
C VAL A 34 10.15 -24.51 -2.11
N ALA A 35 9.33 -24.62 -1.05
CA ALA A 35 9.50 -25.63 -0.03
C ALA A 35 9.09 -27.03 -0.51
N GLN A 36 7.94 -27.14 -1.18
CA GLN A 36 7.31 -28.41 -1.49
C GLN A 36 7.53 -28.81 -2.95
N VAL A 37 7.17 -27.94 -3.90
CA VAL A 37 7.16 -28.27 -5.32
C VAL A 37 8.59 -28.37 -5.89
N ARG A 38 9.49 -27.46 -5.49
CA ARG A 38 10.91 -27.53 -5.87
C ARG A 38 11.74 -28.40 -4.91
N GLY A 39 11.18 -28.81 -3.78
CA GLY A 39 11.88 -29.63 -2.80
C GLY A 39 13.09 -28.99 -2.14
N LEU A 40 13.19 -27.64 -2.17
CA LEU A 40 14.32 -26.90 -1.61
C LEU A 40 14.22 -26.70 -0.09
N GLY A 41 13.13 -27.16 0.52
CA GLY A 41 12.91 -27.15 1.96
C GLY A 41 12.40 -25.82 2.52
N ALA A 42 11.85 -25.89 3.73
CA ALA A 42 11.22 -24.75 4.42
C ALA A 42 12.21 -23.61 4.71
N MET A 43 13.47 -23.93 5.03
CA MET A 43 14.52 -22.94 5.29
C MET A 43 14.75 -22.05 4.05
N THR A 44 14.91 -22.67 2.87
CA THR A 44 15.09 -21.92 1.61
C THR A 44 13.87 -21.07 1.29
N ALA A 45 12.65 -21.59 1.51
CA ALA A 45 11.43 -20.84 1.29
C ALA A 45 11.32 -19.61 2.22
N GLY A 46 11.68 -19.76 3.49
CA GLY A 46 11.80 -18.64 4.42
C GLY A 46 12.85 -17.61 3.99
N LEU A 47 14.02 -18.07 3.54
CA LEU A 47 15.06 -17.19 3.02
C LEU A 47 14.64 -16.43 1.76
N VAL A 48 13.85 -17.04 0.88
CA VAL A 48 13.29 -16.38 -0.32
C VAL A 48 12.42 -15.18 0.07
N LEU A 49 11.51 -15.35 1.03
CA LEU A 49 10.67 -14.26 1.54
C LEU A 49 11.50 -13.17 2.25
N ALA A 50 12.51 -13.58 3.02
CA ALA A 50 13.41 -12.64 3.68
C ALA A 50 14.23 -11.82 2.67
N VAL A 51 14.82 -12.48 1.64
CA VAL A 51 15.59 -11.81 0.58
C VAL A 51 14.72 -10.87 -0.24
N PHE A 52 13.47 -11.25 -0.54
CA PHE A 52 12.49 -10.37 -1.17
C PHE A 52 12.30 -9.07 -0.36
N ALA A 53 12.09 -9.19 0.94
CA ALA A 53 11.88 -8.03 1.82
C ALA A 53 13.17 -7.20 1.99
N VAL A 54 14.31 -7.83 2.15
CA VAL A 54 15.61 -7.15 2.28
C VAL A 54 15.99 -6.40 1.01
N ALA A 55 15.78 -6.99 -0.17
CA ALA A 55 16.02 -6.33 -1.45
C ALA A 55 15.16 -5.07 -1.59
N ALA A 56 13.89 -5.13 -1.16
CA ALA A 56 13.01 -3.98 -1.10
C ALA A 56 13.55 -2.87 -0.19
N LEU A 57 14.01 -3.22 1.01
CA LEU A 57 14.58 -2.26 1.96
C LEU A 57 15.85 -1.58 1.42
N ILE A 58 16.71 -2.34 0.74
CA ILE A 58 17.97 -1.83 0.16
C ILE A 58 17.70 -0.87 -1.01
N VAL A 59 16.74 -1.20 -1.89
CA VAL A 59 16.55 -0.42 -3.13
C VAL A 59 15.78 0.88 -2.91
N LEU A 60 14.86 0.93 -1.95
CA LEU A 60 13.96 2.07 -1.74
C LEU A 60 14.66 3.43 -1.49
N PRO A 61 15.75 3.53 -0.71
CA PRO A 61 16.49 4.78 -0.54
C PRO A 61 17.07 5.34 -1.85
N PHE A 62 17.41 4.46 -2.79
CA PHE A 62 17.96 4.85 -4.10
C PHE A 62 16.84 5.18 -5.10
N ALA A 63 15.68 4.52 -4.98
CA ALA A 63 14.52 4.72 -5.83
C ALA A 63 14.04 6.18 -5.81
N GLY A 64 13.91 6.78 -4.63
CA GLY A 64 13.49 8.18 -4.48
C GLY A 64 14.40 9.15 -5.21
N ARG A 65 15.72 8.94 -5.11
CA ARG A 65 16.72 9.75 -5.83
C ARG A 65 16.63 9.54 -7.34
N ALA A 66 16.47 8.30 -7.78
CA ALA A 66 16.32 7.98 -9.19
C ALA A 66 15.07 8.63 -9.78
N ILE A 67 13.94 8.60 -9.07
CA ILE A 67 12.68 9.24 -9.47
C ILE A 67 12.85 10.75 -9.59
N VAL A 68 13.50 11.41 -8.63
CA VAL A 68 13.75 12.87 -8.69
C VAL A 68 14.67 13.24 -9.86
N ARG A 69 15.72 12.44 -10.13
CA ARG A 69 16.71 12.75 -11.18
C ARG A 69 16.25 12.41 -12.59
N ARG A 70 15.61 11.27 -12.77
CA ARG A 70 15.26 10.70 -14.08
C ARG A 70 13.79 10.84 -14.42
N GLY A 71 12.97 11.20 -13.43
CA GLY A 71 11.51 11.16 -13.49
C GLY A 71 10.94 9.79 -13.10
N PRO A 72 9.63 9.73 -12.76
CA PRO A 72 9.01 8.51 -12.29
C PRO A 72 8.86 7.44 -13.39
N LEU A 73 8.58 7.83 -14.63
CA LEU A 73 8.32 6.88 -15.71
C LEU A 73 9.53 5.99 -16.08
N PRO A 74 10.74 6.52 -16.36
CA PRO A 74 11.90 5.66 -16.65
C PRO A 74 12.25 4.72 -15.49
N VAL A 75 12.10 5.19 -14.25
CA VAL A 75 12.35 4.38 -13.04
C VAL A 75 11.31 3.28 -12.92
N LEU A 76 10.04 3.58 -13.19
CA LEU A 76 8.96 2.59 -13.21
C LEU A 76 9.22 1.51 -14.27
N LEU A 77 9.60 1.90 -15.49
CA LEU A 77 9.88 0.94 -16.57
C LEU A 77 11.04 0.00 -16.21
N ALA A 78 12.13 0.54 -15.64
CA ALA A 78 13.24 -0.28 -15.16
C ALA A 78 12.79 -1.23 -14.04
N ALA A 79 11.98 -0.76 -13.10
CA ALA A 79 11.44 -1.57 -12.01
C ALA A 79 10.55 -2.71 -12.52
N LEU A 80 9.68 -2.44 -13.50
CA LEU A 80 8.80 -3.44 -14.12
C LEU A 80 9.58 -4.53 -14.87
N VAL A 81 10.62 -4.14 -15.62
CA VAL A 81 11.50 -5.11 -16.29
C VAL A 81 12.24 -5.96 -15.26
N THR A 82 12.76 -5.34 -14.18
CA THR A 82 13.44 -6.07 -13.10
C THR A 82 12.50 -7.06 -12.42
N ALA A 83 11.25 -6.65 -12.13
CA ALA A 83 10.23 -7.52 -11.55
C ALA A 83 9.86 -8.67 -12.50
N ALA A 84 9.70 -8.41 -13.80
CA ALA A 84 9.41 -9.43 -14.80
C ALA A 84 10.54 -10.47 -14.92
N VAL A 85 11.80 -10.01 -14.92
CA VAL A 85 12.97 -10.91 -14.91
C VAL A 85 13.01 -11.74 -13.63
N GLY A 86 12.70 -11.13 -12.47
CA GLY A 86 12.59 -11.84 -11.20
C GLY A 86 11.50 -12.91 -11.21
N ALA A 87 10.31 -12.59 -11.71
CA ALA A 87 9.19 -13.54 -11.83
C ALA A 87 9.53 -14.72 -12.77
N LEU A 88 10.04 -14.43 -13.97
CA LEU A 88 10.52 -15.49 -14.90
C LEU A 88 11.63 -16.33 -14.28
N GLY A 89 12.58 -15.68 -13.62
CA GLY A 89 13.67 -16.35 -12.93
C GLY A 89 13.16 -17.32 -11.85
N LEU A 90 12.14 -16.95 -11.06
CA LEU A 90 11.51 -17.86 -10.10
C LEU A 90 10.89 -19.08 -10.80
N GLY A 91 10.15 -18.89 -11.88
CA GLY A 91 9.52 -19.97 -12.62
C GLY A 91 10.51 -20.98 -13.22
N LEU A 92 11.70 -20.53 -13.60
CA LEU A 92 12.75 -21.34 -14.23
C LEU A 92 13.81 -21.84 -13.25
N ALA A 93 13.89 -21.31 -12.04
CA ALA A 93 14.92 -21.63 -11.06
C ALA A 93 14.82 -23.09 -10.57
N GLY A 94 15.92 -23.82 -10.66
CA GLY A 94 16.06 -25.18 -10.15
C GLY A 94 16.96 -25.31 -8.91
N THR A 95 17.64 -24.24 -8.50
CA THR A 95 18.58 -24.23 -7.38
C THR A 95 18.23 -23.16 -6.35
N ALA A 96 18.64 -23.35 -5.10
CA ALA A 96 18.41 -22.36 -4.02
C ALA A 96 18.97 -20.98 -4.37
N THR A 97 20.19 -20.91 -4.93
CA THR A 97 20.82 -19.65 -5.33
C THR A 97 19.99 -18.93 -6.42
N ALA A 98 19.51 -19.67 -7.43
CA ALA A 98 18.71 -19.10 -8.50
C ALA A 98 17.37 -18.54 -7.99
N VAL A 99 16.69 -19.27 -7.08
CA VAL A 99 15.44 -18.81 -6.46
C VAL A 99 15.67 -17.56 -5.61
N LEU A 100 16.75 -17.51 -4.81
CA LEU A 100 17.09 -16.36 -3.98
C LEU A 100 17.41 -15.11 -4.82
N THR A 101 18.20 -15.26 -5.89
CA THR A 101 18.53 -14.13 -6.78
C THR A 101 17.30 -13.62 -7.54
N ALA A 102 16.45 -14.53 -8.03
CA ALA A 102 15.21 -14.17 -8.69
C ALA A 102 14.22 -13.45 -7.74
N SER A 103 14.12 -13.94 -6.50
CA SER A 103 13.32 -13.30 -5.44
C SER A 103 13.83 -11.89 -5.10
N ALA A 104 15.15 -11.70 -5.02
CA ALA A 104 15.75 -10.38 -4.82
C ALA A 104 15.38 -9.42 -5.95
N ALA A 105 15.42 -9.85 -7.20
CA ALA A 105 15.06 -9.05 -8.36
C ALA A 105 13.56 -8.67 -8.35
N LEU A 106 12.69 -9.66 -8.06
CA LEU A 106 11.26 -9.45 -7.96
C LEU A 106 10.93 -8.45 -6.84
N GLY A 107 11.48 -8.65 -5.63
CA GLY A 107 11.25 -7.78 -4.48
C GLY A 107 11.75 -6.35 -4.71
N ALA A 108 12.94 -6.19 -5.30
CA ALA A 108 13.48 -4.88 -5.66
C ALA A 108 12.61 -4.15 -6.69
N GLY A 109 12.20 -4.84 -7.76
CA GLY A 109 11.34 -4.27 -8.80
C GLY A 109 9.98 -3.81 -8.24
N GLN A 110 9.31 -4.68 -7.50
CA GLN A 110 8.02 -4.36 -6.89
C GLN A 110 8.09 -3.22 -5.88
N ALA A 111 9.14 -3.15 -5.06
CA ALA A 111 9.31 -2.09 -4.08
C ALA A 111 9.47 -0.71 -4.74
N VAL A 112 10.20 -0.62 -5.86
CA VAL A 112 10.41 0.64 -6.60
C VAL A 112 9.15 1.06 -7.37
N MET A 113 8.35 0.12 -7.81
CA MET A 113 7.13 0.37 -8.57
C MET A 113 6.13 1.25 -7.79
N GLN A 114 5.94 0.99 -6.50
CA GLN A 114 4.96 1.70 -5.67
C GLN A 114 5.23 3.21 -5.56
N PRO A 115 6.42 3.69 -5.16
CA PRO A 115 6.69 5.12 -5.09
C PRO A 115 6.75 5.80 -6.46
N ALA A 116 7.13 5.06 -7.52
CA ALA A 116 7.11 5.60 -8.88
C ALA A 116 5.67 5.84 -9.36
N LEU A 117 4.77 4.87 -9.18
CA LEU A 117 3.34 5.02 -9.49
C LEU A 117 2.70 6.13 -8.64
N ALA A 118 2.98 6.17 -7.34
CA ALA A 118 2.47 7.22 -6.45
C ALA A 118 2.90 8.61 -6.95
N THR A 119 4.16 8.78 -7.39
CA THR A 119 4.65 10.03 -7.94
C THR A 119 3.94 10.39 -9.25
N MET A 120 3.72 9.43 -10.15
CA MET A 120 2.95 9.67 -11.39
C MET A 120 1.51 10.08 -11.11
N ILE A 121 0.86 9.50 -10.09
CA ILE A 121 -0.48 9.91 -9.65
C ILE A 121 -0.46 11.36 -9.15
N VAL A 122 0.55 11.73 -8.38
CA VAL A 122 0.73 13.11 -7.91
C VAL A 122 0.87 14.08 -9.09
N ASP A 123 1.70 13.76 -10.07
CA ASP A 123 1.95 14.59 -11.25
C ASP A 123 0.70 14.75 -12.14
N CYS A 124 -0.16 13.73 -12.17
CA CYS A 124 -1.41 13.72 -12.93
C CYS A 124 -2.63 14.25 -12.18
N SER A 125 -2.53 14.49 -10.86
CA SER A 125 -3.61 14.94 -9.99
C SER A 125 -3.39 16.37 -9.48
N THR A 126 -4.46 17.00 -9.00
CA THR A 126 -4.41 18.23 -8.21
C THR A 126 -4.62 17.89 -6.73
N THR A 127 -4.32 18.82 -5.83
CA THR A 127 -4.54 18.62 -4.38
C THR A 127 -5.98 18.17 -4.08
N GLU A 128 -6.97 18.70 -4.83
CA GLU A 128 -8.39 18.36 -4.64
C GLU A 128 -8.76 16.98 -5.18
N THR A 129 -8.11 16.51 -6.25
CA THR A 129 -8.44 15.23 -6.92
C THR A 129 -7.55 14.08 -6.45
N ARG A 130 -6.48 14.39 -5.71
CA ARG A 130 -5.45 13.43 -5.30
C ARG A 130 -5.99 12.31 -4.42
N SER A 131 -6.85 12.64 -3.45
CA SER A 131 -7.49 11.63 -2.58
C SER A 131 -8.30 10.60 -3.37
N ARG A 132 -9.07 11.06 -4.39
CA ARG A 132 -9.82 10.16 -5.29
C ARG A 132 -8.91 9.29 -6.14
N ALA A 133 -7.80 9.85 -6.64
CA ALA A 133 -6.86 9.09 -7.44
C ALA A 133 -6.20 7.97 -6.64
N PHE A 134 -5.79 8.23 -5.40
CA PHE A 134 -5.22 7.21 -4.52
C PHE A 134 -6.28 6.19 -4.03
N ALA A 135 -7.50 6.62 -3.75
CA ALA A 135 -8.59 5.71 -3.41
C ALA A 135 -8.91 4.75 -4.57
N MET A 136 -8.95 5.25 -5.81
CA MET A 136 -9.14 4.42 -7.00
C MET A 136 -7.97 3.47 -7.22
N GLN A 137 -6.73 3.93 -7.02
CA GLN A 137 -5.55 3.06 -7.06
C GLN A 137 -5.69 1.90 -6.06
N PHE A 138 -6.02 2.20 -4.82
CA PHE A 138 -6.15 1.21 -3.75
C PHE A 138 -7.28 0.21 -4.01
N PHE A 139 -8.43 0.70 -4.46
CA PHE A 139 -9.56 -0.13 -4.88
C PHE A 139 -9.15 -1.12 -5.97
N LEU A 140 -8.54 -0.63 -7.06
CA LEU A 140 -8.13 -1.45 -8.18
C LEU A 140 -7.00 -2.43 -7.81
N GLN A 141 -6.13 -2.04 -6.89
CA GLN A 141 -5.08 -2.91 -6.36
C GLN A 141 -5.66 -4.08 -5.58
N ASN A 142 -6.60 -3.82 -4.66
CA ASN A 142 -7.24 -4.89 -3.89
C ASN A 142 -8.13 -5.79 -4.76
N LEU A 143 -8.88 -5.19 -5.70
CA LEU A 143 -9.67 -5.96 -6.66
C LEU A 143 -8.79 -6.86 -7.53
N GLY A 144 -7.70 -6.31 -8.07
CA GLY A 144 -6.74 -7.07 -8.88
C GLY A 144 -6.11 -8.21 -8.09
N LEU A 145 -5.62 -7.93 -6.87
CA LEU A 145 -5.02 -8.91 -5.99
C LEU A 145 -6.00 -10.05 -5.65
N GLY A 146 -7.24 -9.70 -5.29
CA GLY A 146 -8.27 -10.68 -4.95
C GLY A 146 -8.68 -11.56 -6.13
N VAL A 147 -8.93 -10.96 -7.29
CA VAL A 147 -9.27 -11.72 -8.51
C VAL A 147 -8.08 -12.57 -8.96
N GLY A 148 -6.86 -12.02 -8.91
CA GLY A 148 -5.64 -12.77 -9.22
C GLY A 148 -5.45 -13.98 -8.31
N GLY A 149 -5.60 -13.79 -6.98
CA GLY A 149 -5.49 -14.87 -6.00
C GLY A 149 -6.51 -15.98 -6.21
N LEU A 150 -7.77 -15.63 -6.51
CA LEU A 150 -8.82 -16.60 -6.80
C LEU A 150 -8.51 -17.42 -8.06
N ILE A 151 -8.13 -16.78 -9.15
CA ILE A 151 -7.79 -17.47 -10.40
C ILE A 151 -6.51 -18.28 -10.23
N GLY A 152 -5.50 -17.72 -9.54
CA GLY A 152 -4.24 -18.42 -9.24
C GLY A 152 -4.48 -19.71 -8.46
N GLY A 153 -5.37 -19.68 -7.46
CA GLY A 153 -5.74 -20.87 -6.68
C GLY A 153 -6.33 -22.01 -7.49
N HIS A 154 -7.02 -21.70 -8.61
CA HIS A 154 -7.57 -22.71 -9.52
C HIS A 154 -6.55 -23.20 -10.56
N LEU A 155 -5.52 -22.40 -10.86
CA LEU A 155 -4.49 -22.77 -11.84
C LEU A 155 -3.34 -23.56 -11.23
N VAL A 156 -3.12 -23.42 -9.91
CA VAL A 156 -2.00 -24.06 -9.21
C VAL A 156 -2.29 -25.52 -8.93
N ASP A 157 -1.43 -26.38 -9.44
CA ASP A 157 -1.33 -27.79 -9.06
C ASP A 157 -0.02 -27.99 -8.29
N ALA A 158 -0.11 -28.20 -6.98
CA ALA A 158 1.04 -28.36 -6.10
C ALA A 158 1.92 -29.58 -6.42
N THR A 159 1.44 -30.49 -7.28
CA THR A 159 2.19 -31.67 -7.73
C THR A 159 3.03 -31.39 -8.98
N ARG A 160 2.79 -30.26 -9.68
CA ARG A 160 3.41 -29.98 -10.97
C ARG A 160 4.19 -28.65 -10.97
N VAL A 161 5.49 -28.75 -11.20
CA VAL A 161 6.36 -27.57 -11.38
C VAL A 161 5.88 -26.68 -12.53
N SER A 162 5.36 -27.27 -13.61
CA SER A 162 4.89 -26.53 -14.79
C SER A 162 3.74 -25.58 -14.51
N SER A 163 2.86 -25.89 -13.55
CA SER A 163 1.76 -25.00 -13.17
C SER A 163 2.29 -23.71 -12.54
N PHE A 164 3.32 -23.80 -11.73
CA PHE A 164 3.98 -22.64 -11.13
C PHE A 164 4.83 -21.85 -12.14
N THR A 165 5.50 -22.56 -13.07
CA THR A 165 6.21 -21.89 -14.16
C THR A 165 5.24 -21.07 -15.01
N LEU A 166 4.06 -21.61 -15.31
CA LEU A 166 2.98 -20.86 -15.99
C LEU A 166 2.55 -19.65 -15.18
N LEU A 167 2.31 -19.82 -13.88
CA LEU A 167 1.91 -18.76 -12.95
C LEU A 167 2.90 -17.57 -12.96
N PHE A 168 4.19 -17.84 -12.75
CA PHE A 168 5.23 -16.83 -12.78
C PHE A 168 5.42 -16.20 -14.18
N SER A 169 5.19 -16.97 -15.25
CA SER A 169 5.23 -16.47 -16.62
C SER A 169 4.07 -15.49 -16.90
N ILE A 170 2.87 -15.78 -16.38
CA ILE A 170 1.72 -14.86 -16.45
C ILE A 170 2.04 -13.58 -15.69
N GLU A 171 2.59 -13.66 -14.48
CA GLU A 171 2.98 -12.49 -13.70
C GLU A 171 4.02 -11.64 -14.44
N ALA A 172 5.06 -12.26 -14.99
CA ALA A 172 6.06 -11.56 -15.78
C ALA A 172 5.45 -10.88 -17.01
N ALA A 173 4.54 -11.57 -17.71
CA ALA A 173 3.81 -11.00 -18.84
C ALA A 173 2.96 -9.79 -18.42
N MET A 174 2.32 -9.82 -17.23
CA MET A 174 1.57 -8.68 -16.69
C MET A 174 2.50 -7.49 -16.40
N PHE A 175 3.69 -7.71 -15.83
CA PHE A 175 4.66 -6.63 -15.64
C PHE A 175 5.15 -6.04 -16.97
N LEU A 176 5.42 -6.86 -17.98
CA LEU A 176 5.82 -6.39 -19.30
C LEU A 176 4.68 -5.65 -20.02
N LEU A 177 3.46 -6.18 -19.94
CA LEU A 177 2.28 -5.50 -20.48
C LEU A 177 2.08 -4.13 -19.81
N LEU A 178 2.22 -4.08 -18.48
CA LEU A 178 2.20 -2.81 -17.75
C LEU A 178 3.32 -1.88 -18.24
N ALA A 179 4.53 -2.37 -18.46
CA ALA A 179 5.64 -1.57 -18.99
C ALA A 179 5.29 -0.98 -20.36
N VAL A 180 4.72 -1.77 -21.26
CA VAL A 180 4.26 -1.30 -22.58
C VAL A 180 3.16 -0.23 -22.42
N VAL A 181 2.15 -0.47 -21.59
CA VAL A 181 1.08 0.50 -21.32
C VAL A 181 1.66 1.80 -20.75
N MET A 182 2.58 1.71 -19.79
CA MET A 182 3.21 2.88 -19.18
C MET A 182 4.12 3.63 -20.15
N ALA A 183 4.83 2.96 -21.03
CA ALA A 183 5.66 3.62 -22.06
C ALA A 183 4.82 4.52 -22.99
N THR A 184 3.53 4.24 -23.18
CA THR A 184 2.61 5.10 -23.93
C THR A 184 2.06 6.29 -23.14
N VAL A 185 2.34 6.37 -21.83
CA VAL A 185 1.83 7.45 -20.96
C VAL A 185 2.74 8.67 -21.11
N ARG A 186 2.20 9.74 -21.66
CA ARG A 186 2.86 11.06 -21.63
C ARG A 186 2.49 11.73 -20.31
N VAL A 187 3.35 11.57 -19.30
CA VAL A 187 3.25 12.34 -18.06
C VAL A 187 3.67 13.77 -18.39
N PRO A 188 2.84 14.80 -18.12
CA PRO A 188 3.30 16.17 -18.20
C PRO A 188 4.51 16.30 -17.27
N SER A 189 5.67 16.54 -17.84
CA SER A 189 6.87 16.77 -17.03
C SER A 189 6.58 17.97 -16.14
N ALA A 190 6.50 17.78 -14.82
CA ALA A 190 6.72 18.88 -13.91
C ALA A 190 8.06 19.53 -14.33
N PRO A 191 8.19 20.87 -14.25
CA PRO A 191 9.44 21.51 -14.60
C PRO A 191 10.57 20.74 -13.93
N ARG A 192 11.41 20.10 -14.73
CA ARG A 192 12.60 19.43 -14.21
C ARG A 192 13.35 20.52 -13.48
N VAL A 193 13.69 20.28 -12.24
CA VAL A 193 14.57 21.13 -11.46
C VAL A 193 15.96 21.09 -12.14
N GLY A 194 16.02 21.55 -13.41
CA GLY A 194 17.23 21.62 -14.21
C GLY A 194 18.21 22.64 -13.65
N ASP A 195 17.70 23.63 -12.92
CA ASP A 195 18.47 24.75 -12.38
C ASP A 195 18.49 24.79 -10.84
N ALA A 196 17.83 23.88 -10.13
CA ALA A 196 18.04 23.81 -8.68
C ALA A 196 19.41 23.16 -8.41
N PRO A 197 20.21 23.71 -7.45
CA PRO A 197 21.49 23.13 -7.06
C PRO A 197 21.30 21.63 -6.83
N ARG A 198 22.12 20.79 -7.49
CA ARG A 198 22.10 19.33 -7.32
C ARG A 198 22.21 19.00 -5.84
N GLN A 199 21.09 18.87 -5.15
CA GLN A 199 21.10 18.52 -3.73
C GLN A 199 21.80 17.18 -3.57
N SER A 200 22.81 17.16 -2.69
CA SER A 200 23.49 15.93 -2.31
C SER A 200 22.46 14.97 -1.64
N ALA A 201 22.73 13.69 -1.67
CA ALA A 201 21.89 12.70 -0.97
C ALA A 201 21.68 13.09 0.50
N ARG A 202 22.76 13.55 1.16
CA ARG A 202 22.71 14.02 2.55
C ARG A 202 21.78 15.22 2.72
N GLY A 203 21.82 16.19 1.80
CA GLY A 203 20.97 17.38 1.83
C GLY A 203 19.48 17.02 1.75
N ALA A 204 19.13 16.12 0.83
CA ALA A 204 17.76 15.70 0.63
C ALA A 204 17.22 14.87 1.83
N TRP A 205 18.00 13.96 2.39
CA TRP A 205 17.64 13.25 3.63
C TRP A 205 17.54 14.20 4.83
N ARG A 206 18.46 15.18 4.95
CA ARG A 206 18.42 16.19 5.99
C ARG A 206 17.16 17.05 5.89
N GLN A 207 16.74 17.43 4.70
CA GLN A 207 15.49 18.16 4.47
C GLN A 207 14.27 17.35 4.86
N LEU A 208 14.22 16.07 4.49
CA LEU A 208 13.13 15.15 4.86
C LEU A 208 13.04 14.98 6.38
N LEU A 209 14.16 14.71 7.04
CA LEU A 209 14.24 14.55 8.49
C LEU A 209 14.00 15.87 9.24
N GLY A 210 14.27 17.02 8.62
CA GLY A 210 13.92 18.34 9.13
C GLY A 210 12.42 18.67 9.05
N ASN A 211 11.66 17.96 8.20
CA ASN A 211 10.21 18.13 8.11
C ASN A 211 9.51 17.37 9.23
N ARG A 212 9.19 18.07 10.32
CA ARG A 212 8.58 17.48 11.53
C ARG A 212 7.27 16.75 11.23
N ALA A 213 6.43 17.28 10.34
CA ALA A 213 5.17 16.65 9.96
C ALA A 213 5.42 15.34 9.21
N MET A 214 6.42 15.29 8.30
CA MET A 214 6.78 14.08 7.59
C MET A 214 7.36 13.01 8.51
N VAL A 215 8.25 13.39 9.44
CA VAL A 215 8.80 12.45 10.43
C VAL A 215 7.68 11.88 11.30
N GLN A 216 6.76 12.71 11.79
CA GLN A 216 5.65 12.26 12.61
C GLN A 216 4.69 11.37 11.80
N LEU A 217 4.42 11.70 10.53
CA LEU A 217 3.64 10.84 9.62
C LEU A 217 4.37 9.51 9.36
N SER A 218 5.69 9.51 9.29
CA SER A 218 6.49 8.28 9.14
C SER A 218 6.40 7.37 10.36
N VAL A 219 6.49 7.94 11.56
CA VAL A 219 6.29 7.18 12.82
C VAL A 219 4.87 6.64 12.90
N LEU A 220 3.87 7.46 12.61
CA LEU A 220 2.47 7.05 12.54
C LEU A 220 2.27 5.94 11.51
N GLY A 221 2.86 6.09 10.32
CA GLY A 221 2.82 5.10 9.25
C GLY A 221 3.45 3.77 9.66
N PHE A 222 4.60 3.81 10.35
CA PHE A 222 5.21 2.59 10.90
C PHE A 222 4.24 1.86 11.82
N VAL A 223 3.65 2.56 12.78
CA VAL A 223 2.70 1.96 13.74
C VAL A 223 1.46 1.42 13.03
N LEU A 224 0.91 2.15 12.04
CA LEU A 224 -0.23 1.72 11.22
C LEU A 224 0.06 0.39 10.50
N PHE A 225 1.19 0.31 9.78
CA PHE A 225 1.52 -0.88 9.00
C PHE A 225 1.95 -2.05 9.88
N PHE A 226 2.63 -1.77 10.98
CA PHE A 226 3.02 -2.79 11.96
C PHE A 226 1.83 -3.39 12.69
N ALA A 227 0.89 -2.54 13.16
CA ALA A 227 -0.23 -2.97 13.99
C ALA A 227 -1.41 -3.57 13.20
N CYS A 228 -1.43 -3.41 11.88
CA CYS A 228 -2.48 -3.95 11.03
C CYS A 228 -1.91 -4.91 9.99
N TYR A 229 -1.34 -4.38 8.91
CA TYR A 229 -0.89 -5.19 7.77
C TYR A 229 0.17 -6.24 8.13
N GLY A 230 1.09 -5.91 9.05
CA GLY A 230 2.11 -6.83 9.54
C GLY A 230 1.56 -7.99 10.37
N GLN A 231 0.26 -7.96 10.73
CA GLN A 231 -0.36 -8.98 11.56
C GLN A 231 -1.24 -9.96 10.79
N PHE A 232 -1.76 -9.58 9.62
CA PHE A 232 -2.78 -10.36 8.91
C PHE A 232 -2.36 -11.80 8.60
N GLU A 233 -1.16 -11.96 8.04
CA GLU A 233 -0.63 -13.26 7.61
C GLU A 233 0.30 -13.88 8.65
N SER A 234 0.38 -13.30 9.85
CA SER A 234 1.31 -13.75 10.90
C SER A 234 0.60 -13.86 12.26
N GLY A 235 0.74 -12.84 13.10
CA GLY A 235 0.25 -12.88 14.49
C GLY A 235 -1.25 -13.07 14.60
N LEU A 236 -2.06 -12.37 13.81
CA LEU A 236 -3.51 -12.48 13.85
C LEU A 236 -3.97 -13.84 13.30
N SER A 237 -3.33 -14.34 12.26
CA SER A 237 -3.60 -15.68 11.74
C SER A 237 -3.22 -16.76 12.74
N ALA A 238 -2.06 -16.65 13.39
CA ALA A 238 -1.63 -17.57 14.44
C ALA A 238 -2.59 -17.54 15.63
N TYR A 239 -2.97 -16.35 16.09
CA TYR A 239 -3.97 -16.18 17.15
C TYR A 239 -5.32 -16.83 16.79
N GLY A 240 -5.78 -16.67 15.55
CA GLY A 240 -7.01 -17.28 15.06
C GLY A 240 -7.00 -18.80 15.15
N VAL A 241 -5.87 -19.42 14.76
CA VAL A 241 -5.73 -20.88 14.80
C VAL A 241 -5.52 -21.38 16.23
N GLU A 242 -4.59 -20.78 16.99
CA GLU A 242 -4.15 -21.30 18.29
C GLU A 242 -5.08 -20.91 19.45
N ALA A 243 -5.62 -19.67 19.45
CA ALA A 243 -6.46 -19.18 20.53
C ALA A 243 -7.97 -19.32 20.24
N VAL A 244 -8.39 -18.99 18.99
CA VAL A 244 -9.80 -19.03 18.60
C VAL A 244 -10.22 -20.43 18.11
N GLY A 245 -9.25 -21.23 17.63
CA GLY A 245 -9.49 -22.59 17.13
C GLY A 245 -10.19 -22.61 15.76
N ILE A 246 -9.99 -21.56 14.93
CA ILE A 246 -10.61 -21.52 13.60
C ILE A 246 -9.89 -22.45 12.62
N SER A 247 -10.65 -22.95 11.64
CA SER A 247 -10.09 -23.72 10.54
C SER A 247 -9.33 -22.81 9.54
N THR A 248 -8.45 -23.40 8.75
CA THR A 248 -7.76 -22.70 7.64
C THR A 248 -8.74 -22.12 6.61
N SER A 249 -9.88 -22.78 6.39
CA SER A 249 -10.97 -22.29 5.56
C SER A 249 -11.61 -21.02 6.14
N ALA A 250 -11.84 -20.97 7.45
CA ALA A 250 -12.38 -19.80 8.13
C ALA A 250 -11.38 -18.63 8.09
N LEU A 251 -10.07 -18.90 8.19
CA LEU A 251 -9.03 -17.89 8.00
C LEU A 251 -9.06 -17.31 6.58
N GLY A 252 -9.20 -18.16 5.56
CA GLY A 252 -9.40 -17.70 4.19
C GLY A 252 -10.63 -16.81 4.03
N THR A 253 -11.74 -17.17 4.69
CA THR A 253 -12.96 -16.35 4.73
C THR A 253 -12.73 -15.00 5.40
N ALA A 254 -11.94 -14.94 6.48
CA ALA A 254 -11.58 -13.70 7.16
C ALA A 254 -10.76 -12.75 6.24
N LEU A 255 -9.75 -13.29 5.55
CA LEU A 255 -8.97 -12.52 4.56
C LEU A 255 -9.85 -12.02 3.40
N ALA A 256 -10.77 -12.87 2.92
CA ALA A 256 -11.74 -12.47 1.89
C ALA A 256 -12.69 -11.38 2.39
N ALA A 257 -13.12 -11.43 3.66
CA ALA A 257 -13.98 -10.41 4.27
C ALA A 257 -13.27 -9.05 4.36
N ASN A 258 -11.97 -9.01 4.67
CA ASN A 258 -11.17 -7.78 4.61
C ASN A 258 -11.20 -7.17 3.20
N THR A 259 -10.84 -7.94 2.18
CA THR A 259 -10.84 -7.48 0.78
C THR A 259 -12.22 -7.05 0.30
N ALA A 260 -13.27 -7.83 0.62
CA ALA A 260 -14.65 -7.51 0.27
C ALA A 260 -15.11 -6.20 0.92
N MET A 261 -14.77 -5.98 2.19
CA MET A 261 -15.10 -4.74 2.89
C MET A 261 -14.41 -3.54 2.24
N ILE A 262 -13.14 -3.65 1.87
CA ILE A 262 -12.43 -2.59 1.14
C ILE A 262 -13.16 -2.26 -0.17
N VAL A 263 -13.47 -3.26 -0.98
CA VAL A 263 -14.10 -3.08 -2.29
C VAL A 263 -15.49 -2.43 -2.17
N VAL A 264 -16.30 -2.91 -1.24
CA VAL A 264 -17.69 -2.43 -1.04
C VAL A 264 -17.70 -1.04 -0.40
N ALA A 265 -16.87 -0.83 0.63
CA ALA A 265 -16.90 0.42 1.40
C ALA A 265 -16.18 1.58 0.70
N GLN A 266 -15.23 1.33 -0.22
CA GLN A 266 -14.30 2.34 -0.75
C GLN A 266 -14.99 3.61 -1.25
N PHE A 267 -16.05 3.50 -2.03
CA PHE A 267 -16.71 4.66 -2.62
C PHE A 267 -17.60 5.42 -1.63
N ALA A 268 -18.27 4.73 -0.71
CA ALA A 268 -19.05 5.34 0.34
C ALA A 268 -18.15 6.09 1.32
N VAL A 269 -17.08 5.42 1.76
CA VAL A 269 -16.06 5.97 2.66
C VAL A 269 -15.38 7.18 2.04
N LEU A 270 -15.02 7.12 0.76
CA LEU A 270 -14.36 8.22 0.06
C LEU A 270 -15.21 9.52 0.13
N ARG A 271 -16.52 9.43 -0.14
CA ARG A 271 -17.44 10.58 -0.09
C ARG A 271 -17.47 11.24 1.29
N PHE A 272 -17.40 10.42 2.35
CA PHE A 272 -17.38 10.92 3.73
C PHE A 272 -16.02 11.53 4.07
N VAL A 273 -14.92 10.83 3.77
CA VAL A 273 -13.55 11.18 4.13
C VAL A 273 -13.06 12.46 3.44
N GLU A 274 -13.44 12.69 2.18
CA GLU A 274 -13.00 13.89 1.42
C GLU A 274 -13.37 15.22 2.09
N ARG A 275 -14.43 15.23 2.89
CA ARG A 275 -14.92 16.43 3.60
C ARG A 275 -14.32 16.60 4.99
N GLN A 276 -13.69 15.57 5.52
CA GLN A 276 -13.16 15.56 6.88
C GLN A 276 -11.68 15.97 6.93
N LYS A 277 -11.21 16.30 8.13
CA LYS A 277 -9.77 16.47 8.39
C LYS A 277 -9.08 15.12 8.32
N ARG A 278 -8.01 15.01 7.53
CA ARG A 278 -7.23 13.77 7.38
C ARG A 278 -6.73 13.24 8.73
N SER A 279 -6.25 14.13 9.60
CA SER A 279 -5.82 13.75 10.93
C SER A 279 -6.92 13.13 11.78
N ARG A 280 -8.17 13.64 11.69
CA ARG A 280 -9.33 13.06 12.38
C ARG A 280 -9.75 11.73 11.79
N VAL A 281 -9.68 11.58 10.47
CA VAL A 281 -9.98 10.30 9.79
C VAL A 281 -8.99 9.23 10.23
N ILE A 282 -7.68 9.52 10.25
CA ILE A 282 -6.67 8.57 10.71
C ILE A 282 -6.88 8.24 12.20
N ALA A 283 -7.25 9.22 13.02
CA ALA A 283 -7.59 8.97 14.42
C ALA A 283 -8.81 8.06 14.59
N ALA A 284 -9.85 8.25 13.77
CA ALA A 284 -11.03 7.38 13.77
C ALA A 284 -10.69 5.95 13.34
N VAL A 285 -9.75 5.77 12.40
CA VAL A 285 -9.23 4.44 12.02
C VAL A 285 -8.53 3.77 13.21
N GLY A 286 -7.73 4.50 13.98
CA GLY A 286 -7.10 3.97 15.20
C GLY A 286 -8.13 3.46 16.20
N LEU A 287 -9.24 4.19 16.42
CA LEU A 287 -10.34 3.73 17.28
C LEU A 287 -11.08 2.53 16.69
N LEU A 288 -11.34 2.53 15.38
CA LEU A 288 -11.97 1.40 14.69
C LEU A 288 -11.14 0.13 14.81
N TRP A 289 -9.83 0.24 14.64
CA TRP A 289 -8.91 -0.89 14.80
C TRP A 289 -8.75 -1.32 16.26
N ALA A 290 -8.85 -0.39 17.22
CA ALA A 290 -8.94 -0.76 18.63
C ALA A 290 -10.18 -1.61 18.91
N VAL A 291 -11.33 -1.27 18.34
CA VAL A 291 -12.54 -2.11 18.39
C VAL A 291 -12.30 -3.45 17.72
N ALA A 292 -11.63 -3.50 16.56
CA ALA A 292 -11.30 -4.75 15.89
C ALA A 292 -10.46 -5.68 16.78
N TRP A 293 -9.46 -5.13 17.49
CA TRP A 293 -8.65 -5.91 18.44
C TRP A 293 -9.46 -6.39 19.66
N VAL A 294 -10.42 -5.61 20.16
CA VAL A 294 -11.35 -6.06 21.22
C VAL A 294 -12.23 -7.20 20.71
N VAL A 295 -12.75 -7.11 19.48
CA VAL A 295 -13.54 -8.18 18.85
C VAL A 295 -12.70 -9.45 18.65
N ALA A 296 -11.45 -9.32 18.21
CA ALA A 296 -10.51 -10.44 18.11
C ALA A 296 -10.26 -11.08 19.48
N GLY A 297 -10.03 -10.26 20.52
CA GLY A 297 -9.86 -10.72 21.90
C GLY A 297 -11.08 -11.50 22.42
N TYR A 298 -12.28 -10.97 22.16
CA TYR A 298 -13.52 -11.64 22.50
C TYR A 298 -13.65 -13.03 21.84
N ALA A 299 -13.28 -13.13 20.55
CA ALA A 299 -13.30 -14.40 19.82
C ALA A 299 -12.43 -15.48 20.50
N GLY A 300 -11.29 -15.09 21.10
CA GLY A 300 -10.37 -16.01 21.78
C GLY A 300 -10.70 -16.32 23.23
N LEU A 301 -11.74 -15.71 23.83
CA LEU A 301 -12.14 -16.00 25.23
C LEU A 301 -12.86 -17.33 25.39
N GLY A 302 -13.23 -18.02 24.31
CA GLY A 302 -13.93 -19.29 24.36
C GLY A 302 -15.37 -19.22 24.92
N HIS A 303 -15.97 -18.00 24.92
CA HIS A 303 -17.36 -17.82 25.38
C HIS A 303 -18.32 -17.98 24.17
N GLY A 304 -19.32 -18.86 24.33
CA GLY A 304 -20.32 -19.10 23.30
C GLY A 304 -19.97 -20.26 22.34
N SER A 305 -20.63 -20.30 21.18
CA SER A 305 -20.39 -21.32 20.17
C SER A 305 -19.14 -21.01 19.32
N GLN A 306 -18.54 -22.07 18.78
CA GLN A 306 -17.43 -21.93 17.82
C GLN A 306 -17.81 -21.08 16.60
N GLU A 307 -19.07 -21.13 16.18
CA GLU A 307 -19.59 -20.30 15.10
C GLU A 307 -19.55 -18.81 15.44
N MET A 308 -19.93 -18.46 16.67
CA MET A 308 -19.87 -17.08 17.16
C MET A 308 -18.43 -16.57 17.24
N ALA A 309 -17.50 -17.39 17.75
CA ALA A 309 -16.08 -17.07 17.79
C ALA A 309 -15.49 -16.85 16.37
N THR A 310 -15.84 -17.74 15.44
CA THR A 310 -15.45 -17.61 14.02
C THR A 310 -16.03 -16.36 13.38
N ALA A 311 -17.32 -16.06 13.61
CA ALA A 311 -17.97 -14.86 13.09
C ALA A 311 -17.33 -13.58 13.64
N ALA A 312 -17.02 -13.54 14.94
CA ALA A 312 -16.31 -12.42 15.56
C ALA A 312 -14.91 -12.23 14.95
N PHE A 313 -14.18 -13.33 14.74
CA PHE A 313 -12.85 -13.28 14.12
C PHE A 313 -12.90 -12.78 12.67
N VAL A 314 -13.85 -13.27 11.86
CA VAL A 314 -14.09 -12.79 10.49
C VAL A 314 -14.46 -11.29 10.49
N SER A 315 -15.30 -10.86 11.44
CA SER A 315 -15.67 -9.45 11.60
C SER A 315 -14.48 -8.56 11.93
N THR A 316 -13.48 -9.07 12.64
CA THR A 316 -12.22 -8.37 12.92
C THR A 316 -11.53 -7.96 11.62
N TYR A 317 -11.38 -8.88 10.66
CA TYR A 317 -10.79 -8.59 9.36
C TYR A 317 -11.61 -7.60 8.53
N ALA A 318 -12.94 -7.68 8.60
CA ALA A 318 -13.83 -6.72 7.95
C ALA A 318 -13.66 -5.30 8.54
N LEU A 319 -13.55 -5.17 9.87
CA LEU A 319 -13.29 -3.88 10.52
C LEU A 319 -11.92 -3.31 10.14
N PHE A 320 -10.89 -4.16 10.02
CA PHE A 320 -9.60 -3.72 9.49
C PHE A 320 -9.74 -3.21 8.06
N GLY A 321 -10.44 -3.94 7.18
CA GLY A 321 -10.68 -3.52 5.80
C GLY A 321 -11.42 -2.18 5.67
N LEU A 322 -12.39 -1.92 6.55
CA LEU A 322 -13.07 -0.62 6.61
C LEU A 322 -12.09 0.51 6.95
N GLY A 323 -11.23 0.31 7.94
CA GLY A 323 -10.17 1.27 8.29
C GLY A 323 -9.18 1.50 7.14
N GLU A 324 -8.78 0.45 6.44
CA GLU A 324 -7.90 0.55 5.26
C GLU A 324 -8.53 1.37 4.13
N ALA A 325 -9.82 1.18 3.86
CA ALA A 325 -10.57 1.98 2.90
C ALA A 325 -10.57 3.48 3.27
N MET A 326 -10.58 3.81 4.58
CA MET A 326 -10.47 5.19 5.08
C MET A 326 -9.04 5.75 4.96
N LEU A 327 -8.01 4.93 5.13
CA LEU A 327 -6.61 5.38 5.08
C LEU A 327 -6.14 5.72 3.68
N SER A 328 -6.58 4.98 2.68
CA SER A 328 -6.14 5.14 1.29
C SER A 328 -6.30 6.57 0.75
N PRO A 329 -7.44 7.26 0.91
CA PRO A 329 -7.62 8.64 0.47
C PRO A 329 -6.99 9.68 1.40
N THR A 330 -6.35 9.27 2.51
CA THR A 330 -5.79 10.19 3.53
C THR A 330 -4.27 10.15 3.59
N VAL A 331 -3.67 9.00 3.84
CA VAL A 331 -2.23 8.87 4.14
C VAL A 331 -1.36 9.13 2.92
N ALA A 332 -1.60 8.42 1.81
CA ALA A 332 -0.78 8.57 0.61
C ALA A 332 -0.85 9.99 -0.01
N PRO A 333 -2.03 10.63 -0.13
CA PRO A 333 -2.10 12.03 -0.52
C PRO A 333 -1.38 12.97 0.45
N LEU A 334 -1.43 12.70 1.75
CA LEU A 334 -0.77 13.55 2.75
C LEU A 334 0.76 13.49 2.62
N VAL A 335 1.34 12.31 2.36
CA VAL A 335 2.78 12.17 2.06
C VAL A 335 3.17 13.05 0.88
N ALA A 336 2.36 13.05 -0.18
CA ALA A 336 2.60 13.84 -1.38
C ALA A 336 2.44 15.35 -1.13
N ASP A 337 1.46 15.76 -0.30
CA ASP A 337 1.19 17.17 0.02
C ASP A 337 2.21 17.76 1.02
N LEU A 338 2.95 16.93 1.76
CA LEU A 338 4.06 17.33 2.61
C LEU A 338 5.38 17.48 1.85
N ALA A 339 5.47 16.91 0.65
CA ALA A 339 6.67 16.96 -0.16
C ALA A 339 6.85 18.35 -0.78
N PRO A 340 8.03 18.98 -0.66
CA PRO A 340 8.38 20.18 -1.43
C PRO A 340 8.31 19.90 -2.94
N SER A 341 8.13 20.96 -3.73
CA SER A 341 8.08 20.87 -5.20
C SER A 341 9.30 20.13 -5.76
N GLY A 342 9.06 19.11 -6.59
CA GLY A 342 10.10 18.28 -7.19
C GLY A 342 10.62 17.14 -6.29
N MET A 343 10.20 17.02 -5.02
CA MET A 343 10.67 16.00 -4.08
C MET A 343 9.66 14.88 -3.82
N ALA A 344 8.53 14.86 -4.50
CA ALA A 344 7.46 13.85 -4.28
C ALA A 344 7.98 12.39 -4.37
N GLY A 345 8.85 12.10 -5.32
CA GLY A 345 9.45 10.76 -5.46
C GLY A 345 10.28 10.34 -4.26
N GLN A 346 11.00 11.27 -3.64
CA GLN A 346 11.81 10.98 -2.45
C GLN A 346 10.95 10.78 -1.20
N TYR A 347 9.92 11.62 -1.02
CA TYR A 347 9.00 11.49 0.11
C TYR A 347 8.19 10.18 0.01
N ASN A 348 7.68 9.84 -1.18
CA ASN A 348 6.98 8.58 -1.42
C ASN A 348 7.90 7.37 -1.19
N SER A 349 9.17 7.41 -1.63
CA SER A 349 10.12 6.31 -1.41
C SER A 349 10.51 6.17 0.07
N ALA A 350 10.69 7.29 0.78
CA ALA A 350 10.96 7.25 2.22
C ALA A 350 9.77 6.66 3.00
N PHE A 351 8.54 7.02 2.65
CA PHE A 351 7.35 6.46 3.28
C PHE A 351 7.17 4.97 2.92
N ALA A 352 7.47 4.57 1.68
CA ALA A 352 7.48 3.17 1.26
C ALA A 352 8.52 2.35 2.03
N LEU A 353 9.69 2.92 2.34
CA LEU A 353 10.71 2.29 3.17
C LEU A 353 10.18 2.04 4.60
N VAL A 354 9.52 3.03 5.19
CA VAL A 354 8.88 2.91 6.52
C VAL A 354 7.82 1.80 6.52
N LYS A 355 6.97 1.77 5.50
CA LYS A 355 5.98 0.70 5.30
C LYS A 355 6.65 -0.67 5.21
N GLN A 356 7.67 -0.80 4.38
CA GLN A 356 8.36 -2.07 4.17
C GLN A 356 9.06 -2.55 5.45
N LEU A 357 9.64 -1.64 6.23
CA LEU A 357 10.23 -1.97 7.52
C LEU A 357 9.18 -2.50 8.51
N ALA A 358 8.02 -1.85 8.58
CA ALA A 358 6.92 -2.29 9.43
C ALA A 358 6.41 -3.69 9.04
N LEU A 359 6.29 -3.95 7.74
CA LEU A 359 5.87 -5.26 7.20
C LEU A 359 6.93 -6.36 7.42
N ALA A 360 8.21 -6.01 7.46
CA ALA A 360 9.28 -6.97 7.75
C ALA A 360 9.34 -7.33 9.24
N VAL A 361 9.16 -6.34 10.12
CA VAL A 361 9.24 -6.53 11.59
C VAL A 361 7.93 -7.11 12.15
N GLY A 362 6.78 -6.79 11.53
CA GLY A 362 5.45 -7.21 11.98
C GLY A 362 5.34 -8.70 12.26
N PRO A 363 5.62 -9.57 11.28
CA PRO A 363 5.56 -11.02 11.45
C PRO A 363 6.55 -11.55 12.49
N ALA A 364 7.76 -10.98 12.57
CA ALA A 364 8.79 -11.43 13.51
C ALA A 364 8.38 -11.20 14.98
N VAL A 365 7.60 -10.17 15.25
CA VAL A 365 7.07 -9.85 16.60
C VAL A 365 5.70 -10.49 16.80
N GLY A 366 4.80 -10.28 15.85
CA GLY A 366 3.40 -10.69 15.96
C GLY A 366 3.21 -12.19 15.89
N GLY A 367 3.96 -12.90 15.05
CA GLY A 367 3.82 -14.35 14.89
C GLY A 367 3.98 -15.11 16.20
N PRO A 368 5.12 -15.02 16.90
CA PRO A 368 5.33 -15.66 18.20
C PRO A 368 4.34 -15.20 19.27
N MET A 369 4.00 -13.90 19.31
CA MET A 369 3.03 -13.39 20.27
C MET A 369 1.62 -13.94 20.02
N GLY A 370 1.17 -13.94 18.76
CA GLY A 370 -0.15 -14.47 18.39
C GLY A 370 -0.27 -15.97 18.64
N ALA A 371 0.81 -16.74 18.46
CA ALA A 371 0.81 -18.18 18.65
C ALA A 371 0.83 -18.60 20.15
N SER A 372 1.46 -17.84 21.05
CA SER A 372 1.71 -18.30 22.43
C SER A 372 1.39 -17.28 23.52
N LEU A 373 1.31 -15.99 23.21
CA LEU A 373 1.08 -14.91 24.16
C LEU A 373 -0.25 -14.19 23.88
N HIS A 374 -1.36 -14.93 23.87
CA HIS A 374 -2.67 -14.49 23.36
C HIS A 374 -3.18 -13.19 23.98
N ALA A 375 -3.26 -13.09 25.31
CA ALA A 375 -3.73 -11.88 25.97
C ALA A 375 -2.74 -10.69 25.82
N PRO A 376 -1.42 -10.85 26.05
CA PRO A 376 -0.45 -9.82 25.75
C PRO A 376 -0.47 -9.36 24.30
N TYR A 377 -0.69 -10.28 23.33
CA TYR A 377 -0.82 -9.95 21.91
C TYR A 377 -1.96 -8.97 21.67
N ILE A 378 -3.18 -9.32 22.09
CA ILE A 378 -4.37 -8.47 21.91
C ILE A 378 -4.20 -7.12 22.59
N VAL A 379 -3.72 -7.08 23.85
CA VAL A 379 -3.53 -5.83 24.59
C VAL A 379 -2.49 -4.94 23.91
N THR A 380 -1.37 -5.50 23.47
CA THR A 380 -0.31 -4.75 22.79
C THR A 380 -0.83 -4.07 21.52
N PHE A 381 -1.53 -4.80 20.66
CA PHE A 381 -2.02 -4.24 19.41
C PHE A 381 -3.24 -3.33 19.57
N LEU A 382 -4.05 -3.53 20.61
CA LEU A 382 -5.05 -2.57 21.08
C LEU A 382 -4.38 -1.24 21.46
N LEU A 383 -3.32 -1.29 22.27
CA LEU A 383 -2.58 -0.08 22.68
C LEU A 383 -1.91 0.63 21.50
N PHE A 384 -1.34 -0.12 20.54
CA PHE A 384 -0.82 0.48 19.31
C PHE A 384 -1.93 1.17 18.51
N SER A 385 -3.13 0.60 18.44
CA SER A 385 -4.27 1.22 17.74
C SER A 385 -4.74 2.51 18.43
N LEU A 386 -4.76 2.56 19.76
CA LEU A 386 -4.98 3.80 20.51
C LEU A 386 -3.82 4.79 20.30
N GLY A 387 -2.59 4.30 20.21
CA GLY A 387 -1.41 5.09 19.85
C GLY A 387 -1.52 5.74 18.48
N ILE A 388 -2.10 5.05 17.49
CA ILE A 388 -2.42 5.61 16.16
C ILE A 388 -3.34 6.83 16.31
N THR A 389 -4.40 6.70 17.12
CA THR A 389 -5.33 7.81 17.39
C THR A 389 -4.60 9.02 17.98
N TYR A 390 -3.79 8.80 19.00
CA TYR A 390 -3.01 9.88 19.64
C TYR A 390 -2.05 10.54 18.66
N LEU A 391 -1.25 9.75 17.93
CA LEU A 391 -0.28 10.25 16.96
C LEU A 391 -0.94 11.02 15.82
N ALA A 392 -2.09 10.57 15.34
CA ALA A 392 -2.85 11.24 14.29
C ALA A 392 -3.38 12.61 14.75
N LEU A 393 -3.94 12.70 15.95
CA LEU A 393 -4.39 13.96 16.52
C LEU A 393 -3.22 14.93 16.77
N ARG A 394 -2.07 14.42 17.22
CA ARG A 394 -0.85 15.20 17.36
C ARG A 394 -0.31 15.70 16.03
N LEU A 395 -0.33 14.85 14.98
CA LEU A 395 0.03 15.25 13.62
C LEU A 395 -0.85 16.39 13.11
N GLY A 396 -2.15 16.33 13.36
CA GLY A 396 -3.11 17.37 12.95
C GLY A 396 -2.77 18.77 13.47
N ARG A 397 -2.04 18.87 14.60
CA ARG A 397 -1.57 20.17 15.13
C ARG A 397 -0.39 20.76 14.34
N GLN A 398 0.29 19.96 13.54
CA GLN A 398 1.45 20.37 12.73
C GLN A 398 1.09 20.61 11.26
N LEU A 399 -0.08 20.15 10.84
CA LEU A 399 -0.56 20.30 9.47
C LEU A 399 -1.18 21.68 9.24
N THR A 400 -0.94 22.27 8.08
CA THR A 400 -1.72 23.43 7.64
C THR A 400 -3.17 23.04 7.37
N ALA A 401 -4.09 24.00 7.45
CA ALA A 401 -5.51 23.75 7.21
C ALA A 401 -5.77 23.11 5.82
N VAL A 402 -4.98 23.47 4.81
CA VAL A 402 -5.09 22.92 3.44
C VAL A 402 -4.53 21.49 3.35
N GLN A 403 -3.43 21.20 4.07
CA GLN A 403 -2.86 19.84 4.12
C GLN A 403 -3.77 18.86 4.85
N ASP A 404 -4.37 19.30 5.96
CA ASP A 404 -5.28 18.49 6.76
C ASP A 404 -6.67 18.35 6.11
N GLN A 405 -7.16 19.40 5.44
CA GLN A 405 -8.48 19.42 4.80
C GLN A 405 -8.40 20.06 3.39
N PRO A 406 -7.97 19.31 2.36
CA PRO A 406 -7.78 19.84 1.00
C PRO A 406 -9.04 20.41 0.36
N TRP A 407 -10.22 19.97 0.81
CA TRP A 407 -11.51 20.50 0.36
C TRP A 407 -11.65 22.01 0.60
N LEU A 408 -10.99 22.57 1.61
CA LEU A 408 -10.95 24.02 1.86
C LEU A 408 -10.25 24.80 0.75
N ALA A 409 -9.27 24.21 0.05
CA ALA A 409 -8.63 24.84 -1.09
C ALA A 409 -9.59 25.04 -2.24
N ARG A 410 -10.47 24.07 -2.50
CA ARG A 410 -11.51 24.13 -3.54
C ARG A 410 -12.46 25.29 -3.34
N ASN A 411 -12.95 25.48 -2.11
CA ASN A 411 -13.88 26.55 -1.80
C ASN A 411 -13.27 27.94 -1.89
N ARG A 412 -11.97 28.09 -1.57
CA ARG A 412 -11.27 29.38 -1.73
C ARG A 412 -11.09 29.76 -3.19
N VAL A 413 -10.87 28.79 -4.09
CA VAL A 413 -10.76 29.04 -5.53
C VAL A 413 -12.11 29.43 -6.11
N VAL A 414 -13.20 28.75 -5.71
CA VAL A 414 -14.57 29.07 -6.14
C VAL A 414 -15.00 30.46 -5.63
N ALA A 415 -14.69 30.79 -4.37
CA ALA A 415 -15.01 32.11 -3.80
C ALA A 415 -14.22 33.25 -4.49
N LYS A 416 -12.93 33.02 -4.84
CA LYS A 416 -12.15 34.01 -5.59
C LYS A 416 -12.57 34.12 -7.06
N GLY A 417 -12.95 33.01 -7.72
CA GLY A 417 -13.49 33.01 -9.08
C GLY A 417 -14.89 33.65 -9.18
N GLY A 418 -15.74 33.49 -8.16
CA GLY A 418 -17.04 34.14 -8.07
C GLY A 418 -16.97 35.66 -7.77
N ALA A 419 -15.92 36.12 -7.10
CA ALA A 419 -15.69 37.52 -6.85
C ALA A 419 -15.05 38.26 -8.05
N ALA A 420 -14.52 37.54 -9.05
CA ALA A 420 -13.99 38.10 -10.28
C ALA A 420 -15.05 38.28 -11.39
N VAL A 421 -16.28 37.86 -11.17
CA VAL A 421 -17.46 38.09 -12.02
C VAL A 421 -18.42 38.97 -11.24
N GLY A 422 -17.98 40.12 -10.78
CA GLY A 422 -18.78 41.23 -10.32
C GLY A 422 -19.24 42.08 -11.53
N PRO A 423 -20.37 42.79 -11.47
CA PRO A 423 -21.04 43.34 -12.63
C PRO A 423 -20.29 44.56 -13.20
N VAL A 424 -19.52 44.34 -14.25
CA VAL A 424 -19.09 45.41 -15.14
C VAL A 424 -19.77 45.16 -16.46
N ALA A 425 -21.01 45.61 -16.61
CA ALA A 425 -21.68 45.96 -17.88
C ALA A 425 -23.12 46.41 -17.65
N ALA A 426 -23.29 47.58 -17.08
CA ALA A 426 -24.57 48.31 -17.18
C ALA A 426 -24.36 49.82 -17.10
N GLU A 427 -23.33 50.35 -17.82
CA GLU A 427 -23.22 51.79 -18.06
C GLU A 427 -22.49 52.01 -19.37
N ALA A 428 -23.15 51.78 -20.49
CA ALA A 428 -22.82 52.37 -21.80
C ALA A 428 -24.00 52.15 -22.77
N GLN A 429 -25.16 52.76 -22.50
CA GLN A 429 -26.16 53.15 -23.46
C GLN A 429 -27.16 54.08 -22.73
N ALA A 430 -26.86 55.37 -22.69
CA ALA A 430 -27.77 56.50 -22.67
C ALA A 430 -27.18 57.62 -23.52
#